data_f2e1cd96165a84876c7bb6d1fb5263d4
#
_entry.id   f2e1cd96165a84876c7bb6d1fb5263d4
#
_cell.length_a   1.000
_cell.length_b   1.000
_cell.length_c   1.000
_cell.angle_alpha   90.00
_cell.angle_beta   90.00
_cell.angle_gamma   90.00
#
_symmetry.space_group_name_H-M   'P 1'
#
loop_
_entity.id
_entity.type
_entity.pdbx_description
1 polymer ?
#
loop_
_entity_poly.entity_id
_entity_poly.type
_entity_poly.pdbx_seq_one_letter_code
_entity_poly.pdbx_strand_id
1 'polypeptide(L)'
;MSYQVLARRYRPQTFSEVIGQEHVTRVLAGAIAANRVAHGYLFTGPRGVGKTSTARILAKALNCERGPTAEPCQVCESCIEITQGRSLDVLEIDGASSGGIDQVRELRENARYAPGRGRTKLYIIDEVHQVTAHGFNALLKTLEEPPPHVVFVLATTEVQKVPDTIVSRVQRLDFRRLTQVEIESQLQAIVERERFPVDAGAVRLLAQRAQGSLRDAEVLLDQVVAAAEGAVGREVVERLLGLTGAETYLALSERIAARDARGALVLLDQALAQGAHLSEFLQGWIEHWRDLLLAAVSPELSGLTTTGDELAARARTLAGSWSRADLARLLGIVLVAGREMRKSEFPRVHLELAMVEMAELPTAADLGRLLDRLDALGVPPSSTAPSRGPTGVGTPGAARAEGGGTRAGNRNPEAAGISRPPERARAEEPTPPRAERH
;
A
#
# COMPACT_ATOMS: atom_id res chain seq x y z
N MET A 1 -20.87 22.03 -20.67
CA MET A 1 -20.04 20.80 -20.66
C MET A 1 -20.01 20.29 -19.24
N SER A 2 -20.25 19.00 -19.00
CA SER A 2 -20.14 18.44 -17.64
C SER A 2 -18.67 18.43 -17.23
N TYR A 3 -18.38 18.92 -16.03
CA TYR A 3 -17.04 18.88 -15.44
C TYR A 3 -16.52 17.42 -15.39
N GLN A 4 -15.28 17.19 -15.80
CA GLN A 4 -14.65 15.90 -15.76
C GLN A 4 -13.39 15.98 -14.90
N VAL A 5 -13.31 15.12 -13.85
CA VAL A 5 -12.18 15.02 -12.93
C VAL A 5 -10.87 14.79 -13.69
N LEU A 6 -9.78 15.45 -13.29
CA LEU A 6 -8.47 15.37 -13.95
C LEU A 6 -8.00 13.94 -14.15
N ALA A 7 -8.10 13.09 -13.15
CA ALA A 7 -7.74 11.66 -13.20
C ALA A 7 -8.48 10.86 -14.30
N ARG A 8 -9.62 11.34 -14.80
CA ARG A 8 -10.31 10.74 -15.93
C ARG A 8 -9.93 11.39 -17.23
N ARG A 9 -9.75 12.71 -17.26
CA ARG A 9 -9.41 13.51 -18.44
C ARG A 9 -7.98 13.24 -18.92
N TYR A 10 -7.03 13.07 -18.01
CA TYR A 10 -5.62 12.79 -18.28
C TYR A 10 -5.27 11.31 -18.28
N ARG A 11 -6.28 10.43 -18.30
CA ARG A 11 -6.05 8.98 -18.41
C ARG A 11 -5.30 8.66 -19.71
N PRO A 12 -4.14 7.98 -19.67
CA PRO A 12 -3.34 7.66 -20.84
C PRO A 12 -4.16 6.88 -21.88
N GLN A 13 -3.99 7.23 -23.15
CA GLN A 13 -4.69 6.68 -24.28
C GLN A 13 -3.80 5.81 -25.17
N THR A 14 -2.48 5.96 -25.06
CA THR A 14 -1.43 5.23 -25.79
C THR A 14 -0.40 4.66 -24.82
N PHE A 15 0.39 3.65 -25.23
CA PHE A 15 1.44 3.10 -24.40
C PHE A 15 2.55 4.12 -24.09
N SER A 16 2.80 5.06 -24.96
CA SER A 16 3.79 6.14 -24.76
C SER A 16 3.38 7.16 -23.71
N GLU A 17 2.08 7.30 -23.44
CA GLU A 17 1.56 8.17 -22.38
C GLU A 17 1.56 7.52 -21.00
N VAL A 18 1.85 6.22 -20.90
CA VAL A 18 1.90 5.52 -19.60
C VAL A 18 3.23 5.77 -18.92
N ILE A 19 3.21 6.64 -17.92
CA ILE A 19 4.40 7.12 -17.23
C ILE A 19 4.96 6.03 -16.30
N GLY A 20 6.30 5.87 -16.32
CA GLY A 20 7.06 5.05 -15.39
C GLY A 20 6.86 3.55 -15.51
N GLN A 21 6.20 3.07 -16.57
CA GLN A 21 5.94 1.63 -16.79
C GLN A 21 6.53 1.13 -18.12
N GLU A 22 7.65 1.70 -18.57
CA GLU A 22 8.27 1.42 -19.87
C GLU A 22 8.60 -0.05 -20.06
N HIS A 23 8.93 -0.76 -18.97
CA HIS A 23 9.19 -2.20 -18.99
C HIS A 23 7.92 -3.01 -19.33
N VAL A 24 6.76 -2.60 -18.85
CA VAL A 24 5.46 -3.23 -19.15
C VAL A 24 5.01 -2.88 -20.58
N THR A 25 5.00 -1.58 -20.91
CA THR A 25 4.52 -1.11 -22.21
C THR A 25 5.34 -1.65 -23.36
N ARG A 26 6.68 -1.80 -23.17
CA ARG A 26 7.58 -2.40 -24.16
C ARG A 26 7.26 -3.88 -24.40
N VAL A 27 6.98 -4.66 -23.34
CA VAL A 27 6.59 -6.07 -23.48
C VAL A 27 5.29 -6.22 -24.26
N LEU A 28 4.27 -5.42 -23.93
CA LEU A 28 2.98 -5.45 -24.60
C LEU A 28 3.09 -5.01 -26.07
N ALA A 29 3.79 -3.91 -26.34
CA ALA A 29 4.03 -3.43 -27.70
C ALA A 29 4.79 -4.48 -28.54
N GLY A 30 5.82 -5.10 -27.95
CA GLY A 30 6.57 -6.17 -28.60
C GLY A 30 5.75 -7.42 -28.90
N ALA A 31 4.86 -7.82 -27.98
CA ALA A 31 3.92 -8.93 -28.18
C ALA A 31 2.93 -8.67 -29.33
N ILE A 32 2.42 -7.44 -29.40
CA ILE A 32 1.54 -7.02 -30.50
C ILE A 32 2.28 -7.02 -31.84
N ALA A 33 3.48 -6.41 -31.91
CA ALA A 33 4.27 -6.33 -33.13
C ALA A 33 4.68 -7.73 -33.64
N ALA A 34 4.95 -8.66 -32.73
CA ALA A 34 5.30 -10.05 -33.06
C ALA A 34 4.08 -10.95 -33.33
N ASN A 35 2.84 -10.40 -33.20
CA ASN A 35 1.59 -11.16 -33.24
C ASN A 35 1.58 -12.36 -32.27
N ARG A 36 2.13 -12.16 -31.06
CA ARG A 36 2.28 -13.16 -30.00
C ARG A 36 1.68 -12.68 -28.68
N VAL A 37 0.43 -12.18 -28.76
CA VAL A 37 -0.31 -11.73 -27.60
C VAL A 37 -0.73 -12.94 -26.76
N ALA A 38 -0.44 -12.93 -25.46
CA ALA A 38 -0.86 -13.99 -24.57
C ALA A 38 -2.39 -13.96 -24.37
N HIS A 39 -2.98 -15.13 -24.14
CA HIS A 39 -4.42 -15.26 -23.85
C HIS A 39 -4.80 -14.67 -22.48
N GLY A 40 -3.84 -14.49 -21.55
CA GLY A 40 -4.07 -13.94 -20.23
C GLY A 40 -2.86 -13.18 -19.71
N TYR A 41 -3.13 -12.03 -19.11
CA TYR A 41 -2.17 -11.19 -18.40
C TYR A 41 -2.61 -10.98 -16.97
N LEU A 42 -1.65 -10.94 -16.05
CA LEU A 42 -1.85 -10.54 -14.66
C LEU A 42 -1.05 -9.26 -14.40
N PHE A 43 -1.76 -8.14 -14.27
CA PHE A 43 -1.16 -6.84 -13.93
C PHE A 43 -1.13 -6.68 -12.42
N THR A 44 0.05 -6.69 -11.83
CA THR A 44 0.24 -6.57 -10.38
C THR A 44 0.87 -5.23 -10.03
N GLY A 45 0.52 -4.68 -8.88
CA GLY A 45 1.13 -3.44 -8.40
C GLY A 45 0.16 -2.51 -7.68
N PRO A 46 0.65 -1.41 -7.09
CA PRO A 46 -0.15 -0.49 -6.30
C PRO A 46 -1.33 0.10 -7.06
N ARG A 47 -2.28 0.69 -6.31
CA ARG A 47 -3.39 1.43 -6.91
C ARG A 47 -2.88 2.70 -7.61
N GLY A 48 -3.55 3.11 -8.68
CA GLY A 48 -3.31 4.41 -9.34
C GLY A 48 -2.05 4.50 -10.21
N VAL A 49 -1.35 3.38 -10.50
CA VAL A 49 -0.12 3.33 -11.31
C VAL A 49 -0.35 3.02 -12.80
N GLY A 50 -1.62 2.92 -13.24
CA GLY A 50 -1.97 2.77 -14.65
C GLY A 50 -2.39 1.36 -15.11
N LYS A 51 -2.57 0.36 -14.23
CA LYS A 51 -2.96 -1.02 -14.60
C LYS A 51 -4.18 -1.08 -15.53
N THR A 52 -5.32 -0.57 -15.08
CA THR A 52 -6.57 -0.56 -15.84
C THR A 52 -6.48 0.29 -17.11
N SER A 53 -5.73 1.40 -17.08
CA SER A 53 -5.49 2.22 -18.27
C SER A 53 -4.68 1.47 -19.31
N THR A 54 -3.63 0.76 -18.93
CA THR A 54 -2.81 -0.07 -19.81
C THR A 54 -3.64 -1.23 -20.40
N ALA A 55 -4.55 -1.83 -19.61
CA ALA A 55 -5.48 -2.85 -20.11
C ALA A 55 -6.38 -2.30 -21.21
N ARG A 56 -6.93 -1.10 -21.05
CA ARG A 56 -7.75 -0.44 -22.10
C ARG A 56 -6.93 -0.06 -23.33
N ILE A 57 -5.67 0.35 -23.16
CA ILE A 57 -4.77 0.62 -24.28
C ILE A 57 -4.50 -0.68 -25.06
N LEU A 58 -4.25 -1.79 -24.37
CA LEU A 58 -4.10 -3.11 -25.00
C LEU A 58 -5.38 -3.49 -25.78
N ALA A 59 -6.55 -3.28 -25.22
CA ALA A 59 -7.82 -3.52 -25.88
C ALA A 59 -7.97 -2.70 -27.19
N LYS A 60 -7.59 -1.41 -27.14
CA LYS A 60 -7.58 -0.56 -28.33
C LYS A 60 -6.54 -1.01 -29.35
N ALA A 61 -5.35 -1.40 -28.90
CA ALA A 61 -4.27 -1.88 -29.76
C ALA A 61 -4.67 -3.13 -30.57
N LEU A 62 -5.42 -4.06 -29.95
CA LEU A 62 -5.89 -5.27 -30.57
C LEU A 62 -7.10 -5.05 -31.52
N ASN A 63 -8.02 -4.14 -31.15
CA ASN A 63 -9.27 -3.92 -31.83
C ASN A 63 -9.31 -2.69 -32.74
N CYS A 64 -8.23 -1.89 -32.83
CA CYS A 64 -8.14 -0.74 -33.69
C CYS A 64 -8.31 -1.16 -35.18
N GLU A 65 -9.09 -0.44 -35.95
CA GLU A 65 -9.27 -0.71 -37.37
C GLU A 65 -7.97 -0.78 -38.16
N ARG A 66 -6.94 0.03 -37.74
CA ARG A 66 -5.60 0.03 -38.30
C ARG A 66 -4.68 -1.06 -37.74
N GLY A 67 -5.17 -1.89 -36.80
CA GLY A 67 -4.35 -2.81 -36.05
C GLY A 67 -4.55 -4.28 -36.42
N PRO A 68 -3.98 -5.21 -35.61
CA PRO A 68 -3.30 -4.97 -34.33
C PRO A 68 -2.10 -4.06 -34.42
N THR A 69 -2.01 -3.07 -33.54
CA THR A 69 -0.92 -2.08 -33.53
C THR A 69 -0.61 -1.60 -32.13
N ALA A 70 0.66 -1.36 -31.82
CA ALA A 70 1.08 -0.74 -30.55
C ALA A 70 0.60 0.73 -30.44
N GLU A 71 0.26 1.37 -31.56
CA GLU A 71 -0.20 2.76 -31.62
C GLU A 71 -1.64 2.82 -32.15
N PRO A 72 -2.65 2.63 -31.28
CA PRO A 72 -4.06 2.71 -31.69
C PRO A 72 -4.42 4.12 -32.14
N CYS A 73 -5.25 4.22 -33.19
CA CYS A 73 -5.49 5.49 -33.90
C CYS A 73 -6.32 6.53 -33.12
N GLN A 74 -6.98 6.16 -32.03
CA GLN A 74 -7.84 6.99 -31.15
C GLN A 74 -9.11 7.59 -31.82
N VAL A 75 -9.29 7.42 -33.13
CA VAL A 75 -10.36 8.07 -33.91
C VAL A 75 -11.35 7.10 -34.52
N CYS A 76 -11.01 5.81 -34.65
CA CYS A 76 -11.99 4.82 -35.16
C CYS A 76 -13.04 4.47 -34.11
N GLU A 77 -14.14 3.91 -34.52
CA GLU A 77 -15.30 3.59 -33.68
C GLU A 77 -14.89 2.70 -32.51
N SER A 78 -14.12 1.63 -32.73
CA SER A 78 -13.61 0.75 -31.67
C SER A 78 -12.75 1.51 -30.63
N CYS A 79 -11.85 2.38 -31.06
CA CYS A 79 -11.03 3.17 -30.14
C CYS A 79 -11.87 4.11 -29.27
N ILE A 80 -12.88 4.75 -29.87
CA ILE A 80 -13.78 5.69 -29.19
C ILE A 80 -14.65 4.92 -28.17
N GLU A 81 -15.28 3.83 -28.58
CA GLU A 81 -16.14 3.02 -27.71
C GLU A 81 -15.38 2.46 -26.51
N ILE A 82 -14.14 1.94 -26.70
CA ILE A 82 -13.28 1.44 -25.62
C ILE A 82 -12.92 2.58 -24.67
N THR A 83 -12.56 3.77 -25.19
CA THR A 83 -12.25 4.93 -24.36
C THR A 83 -13.44 5.35 -23.49
N GLN A 84 -14.64 5.26 -24.03
CA GLN A 84 -15.89 5.61 -23.36
C GLN A 84 -16.42 4.49 -22.45
N GLY A 85 -15.85 3.27 -22.51
CA GLY A 85 -16.30 2.10 -21.76
C GLY A 85 -17.65 1.56 -22.24
N ARG A 86 -17.94 1.66 -23.55
CA ARG A 86 -19.20 1.22 -24.18
C ARG A 86 -19.01 0.10 -25.21
N SER A 87 -17.80 -0.38 -25.41
CA SER A 87 -17.50 -1.46 -26.33
C SER A 87 -18.13 -2.78 -25.87
N LEU A 88 -18.80 -3.48 -26.77
CA LEU A 88 -19.37 -4.81 -26.53
C LEU A 88 -18.30 -5.91 -26.47
N ASP A 89 -17.14 -5.65 -27.06
CA ASP A 89 -16.02 -6.59 -27.13
C ASP A 89 -14.98 -6.37 -26.00
N VAL A 90 -15.14 -5.33 -25.18
CA VAL A 90 -14.27 -5.04 -24.03
C VAL A 90 -15.10 -4.89 -22.77
N LEU A 91 -15.12 -5.93 -21.96
CA LEU A 91 -15.88 -5.94 -20.71
C LEU A 91 -14.93 -5.68 -19.53
N GLU A 92 -15.28 -4.67 -18.74
CA GLU A 92 -14.55 -4.32 -17.52
C GLU A 92 -15.41 -4.69 -16.32
N ILE A 93 -14.88 -5.57 -15.46
CA ILE A 93 -15.53 -6.10 -14.27
C ILE A 93 -14.69 -5.69 -13.06
N ASP A 94 -15.35 -5.11 -12.06
CA ASP A 94 -14.73 -4.87 -10.75
C ASP A 94 -14.98 -6.09 -9.86
N GLY A 95 -13.88 -6.76 -9.47
CA GLY A 95 -13.93 -7.92 -8.57
C GLY A 95 -14.52 -7.63 -7.19
N ALA A 96 -14.56 -6.34 -6.79
CA ALA A 96 -15.15 -5.88 -5.53
C ALA A 96 -16.68 -5.80 -5.57
N SER A 97 -17.28 -5.81 -6.77
CA SER A 97 -18.74 -5.68 -6.91
C SER A 97 -19.47 -6.92 -6.41
N SER A 98 -20.60 -6.72 -5.73
CA SER A 98 -21.43 -7.81 -5.17
C SER A 98 -21.96 -8.80 -6.22
N GLY A 99 -21.93 -8.44 -7.51
CA GLY A 99 -22.29 -9.28 -8.65
C GLY A 99 -21.12 -10.11 -9.24
N GLY A 100 -19.92 -10.03 -8.67
CA GLY A 100 -18.71 -10.60 -9.29
C GLY A 100 -18.79 -12.09 -9.64
N ILE A 101 -19.52 -12.91 -8.90
CA ILE A 101 -19.65 -14.36 -9.20
C ILE A 101 -20.55 -14.60 -10.41
N ASP A 102 -21.67 -13.94 -10.46
CA ASP A 102 -22.62 -14.11 -11.55
C ASP A 102 -22.09 -13.47 -12.83
N GLN A 103 -21.41 -12.32 -12.72
CA GLN A 103 -20.71 -11.68 -13.83
C GLN A 103 -19.58 -12.57 -14.38
N VAL A 104 -18.82 -13.28 -13.54
CA VAL A 104 -17.79 -14.23 -13.99
C VAL A 104 -18.41 -15.45 -14.69
N ARG A 105 -19.56 -15.93 -14.25
CA ARG A 105 -20.30 -17.00 -14.95
C ARG A 105 -20.81 -16.54 -16.31
N GLU A 106 -21.40 -15.37 -16.37
CA GLU A 106 -21.88 -14.74 -17.60
C GLU A 106 -20.72 -14.49 -18.57
N LEU A 107 -19.56 -14.03 -18.06
CA LEU A 107 -18.33 -13.86 -18.81
C LEU A 107 -17.93 -15.17 -19.51
N ARG A 108 -17.94 -16.30 -18.78
CA ARG A 108 -17.57 -17.61 -19.34
C ARG A 108 -18.50 -18.04 -20.47
N GLU A 109 -19.78 -17.76 -20.35
CA GLU A 109 -20.75 -18.06 -21.40
C GLU A 109 -20.56 -17.16 -22.62
N ASN A 110 -20.35 -15.86 -22.37
CA ASN A 110 -20.12 -14.87 -23.41
C ASN A 110 -18.78 -15.05 -24.15
N ALA A 111 -17.75 -15.62 -23.47
CA ALA A 111 -16.45 -15.89 -24.07
C ALA A 111 -16.50 -16.90 -25.24
N ARG A 112 -17.52 -17.74 -25.31
CA ARG A 112 -17.72 -18.73 -26.42
C ARG A 112 -18.13 -18.09 -27.73
N TYR A 113 -18.73 -16.92 -27.69
CA TYR A 113 -19.21 -16.25 -28.88
C TYR A 113 -18.12 -15.37 -29.51
N ALA A 114 -18.08 -15.29 -30.81
CA ALA A 114 -17.18 -14.40 -31.55
C ALA A 114 -17.38 -12.94 -31.14
N PRO A 115 -16.34 -12.06 -31.30
CA PRO A 115 -16.49 -10.62 -31.13
C PRO A 115 -17.58 -10.06 -32.01
N GLY A 116 -18.30 -9.03 -31.54
CA GLY A 116 -19.37 -8.40 -32.29
C GLY A 116 -18.87 -7.51 -33.43
N ARG A 117 -17.81 -6.75 -33.19
CA ARG A 117 -17.20 -5.82 -34.15
C ARG A 117 -15.68 -5.91 -34.18
N GLY A 118 -15.05 -6.13 -33.03
CA GLY A 118 -13.61 -6.23 -32.90
C GLY A 118 -13.02 -7.52 -33.46
N ARG A 119 -11.69 -7.65 -33.34
CA ARG A 119 -10.95 -8.89 -33.64
C ARG A 119 -10.84 -9.78 -32.40
N THR A 120 -10.87 -9.17 -31.22
CA THR A 120 -10.60 -9.83 -29.95
C THR A 120 -11.59 -9.37 -28.90
N LYS A 121 -12.19 -10.32 -28.15
CA LYS A 121 -12.89 -10.02 -26.90
C LYS A 121 -11.89 -9.89 -25.78
N LEU A 122 -11.93 -8.80 -25.06
CA LEU A 122 -11.03 -8.54 -23.96
C LEU A 122 -11.80 -8.37 -22.65
N TYR A 123 -11.45 -9.17 -21.66
CA TYR A 123 -12.04 -9.14 -20.33
C TYR A 123 -11.05 -8.56 -19.35
N ILE A 124 -11.36 -7.38 -18.81
CA ILE A 124 -10.58 -6.70 -17.77
C ILE A 124 -11.26 -6.96 -16.45
N ILE A 125 -10.59 -7.69 -15.54
CA ILE A 125 -11.07 -7.93 -14.19
C ILE A 125 -10.18 -7.14 -13.25
N ASP A 126 -10.68 -6.02 -12.74
CA ASP A 126 -9.95 -5.18 -11.79
C ASP A 126 -10.15 -5.72 -10.37
N GLU A 127 -9.15 -5.51 -9.51
CA GLU A 127 -9.06 -6.04 -8.14
C GLU A 127 -9.45 -7.52 -8.05
N VAL A 128 -8.91 -8.32 -8.98
CA VAL A 128 -9.24 -9.75 -9.14
C VAL A 128 -9.07 -10.56 -7.85
N HIS A 129 -8.23 -10.14 -6.92
CA HIS A 129 -8.05 -10.78 -5.61
C HIS A 129 -9.32 -10.77 -4.73
N GLN A 130 -10.32 -9.96 -5.08
CA GLN A 130 -11.61 -9.91 -4.39
C GLN A 130 -12.64 -10.92 -4.96
N VAL A 131 -12.32 -11.50 -6.11
CA VAL A 131 -13.13 -12.58 -6.69
C VAL A 131 -13.10 -13.80 -5.76
N THR A 132 -14.24 -14.41 -5.52
CA THR A 132 -14.33 -15.58 -4.65
C THR A 132 -13.63 -16.81 -5.25
N ALA A 133 -13.26 -17.78 -4.41
CA ALA A 133 -12.67 -19.04 -4.85
C ALA A 133 -13.53 -19.75 -5.92
N HIS A 134 -14.87 -19.64 -5.81
CA HIS A 134 -15.79 -20.21 -6.78
C HIS A 134 -15.72 -19.48 -8.14
N GLY A 135 -15.60 -18.15 -8.13
CA GLY A 135 -15.37 -17.34 -9.32
C GLY A 135 -14.04 -17.68 -10.00
N PHE A 136 -12.96 -17.83 -9.24
CA PHE A 136 -11.68 -18.30 -9.78
C PHE A 136 -11.79 -19.66 -10.45
N ASN A 137 -12.47 -20.64 -9.83
CA ASN A 137 -12.67 -21.96 -10.42
C ASN A 137 -13.48 -21.92 -11.72
N ALA A 138 -14.40 -20.95 -11.87
CA ALA A 138 -15.14 -20.76 -13.11
C ALA A 138 -14.24 -20.22 -14.24
N LEU A 139 -13.24 -19.39 -13.92
CA LEU A 139 -12.26 -18.85 -14.87
C LEU A 139 -11.22 -19.88 -15.32
N LEU A 140 -10.82 -20.82 -14.45
CA LEU A 140 -9.75 -21.78 -14.72
C LEU A 140 -9.96 -22.54 -16.03
N LYS A 141 -11.16 -23.06 -16.28
CA LYS A 141 -11.45 -23.81 -17.53
C LYS A 141 -11.23 -22.96 -18.78
N THR A 142 -11.58 -21.68 -18.74
CA THR A 142 -11.43 -20.77 -19.89
C THR A 142 -9.98 -20.29 -20.04
N LEU A 143 -9.20 -20.24 -18.94
CA LEU A 143 -7.78 -19.92 -18.98
C LEU A 143 -6.91 -21.13 -19.42
N GLU A 144 -7.38 -22.36 -19.21
CA GLU A 144 -6.74 -23.59 -19.68
C GLU A 144 -6.94 -23.81 -21.17
N GLU A 145 -8.16 -23.60 -21.65
CA GLU A 145 -8.55 -23.77 -23.07
C GLU A 145 -9.19 -22.46 -23.56
N PRO A 146 -8.40 -21.39 -23.71
CA PRO A 146 -8.95 -20.09 -24.11
C PRO A 146 -9.38 -20.11 -25.59
N PRO A 147 -10.57 -19.57 -25.90
CA PRO A 147 -10.93 -19.32 -27.30
C PRO A 147 -9.92 -18.39 -27.97
N PRO A 148 -9.54 -18.60 -29.24
CA PRO A 148 -8.46 -17.85 -29.90
C PRO A 148 -8.71 -16.35 -30.02
N HIS A 149 -9.96 -15.94 -29.88
CA HIS A 149 -10.38 -14.54 -29.94
C HIS A 149 -10.55 -13.88 -28.58
N VAL A 150 -10.16 -14.55 -27.47
CA VAL A 150 -10.35 -14.05 -26.10
C VAL A 150 -9.00 -13.73 -25.45
N VAL A 151 -8.92 -12.57 -24.81
CA VAL A 151 -7.78 -12.14 -23.98
C VAL A 151 -8.29 -11.70 -22.61
N PHE A 152 -7.66 -12.22 -21.56
CA PHE A 152 -7.93 -11.83 -20.18
C PHE A 152 -6.87 -10.86 -19.69
N VAL A 153 -7.28 -9.81 -19.01
CA VAL A 153 -6.39 -8.94 -18.23
C VAL A 153 -6.90 -8.89 -16.79
N LEU A 154 -6.19 -9.57 -15.92
CA LEU A 154 -6.47 -9.60 -14.48
C LEU A 154 -5.62 -8.54 -13.81
N ALA A 155 -6.21 -7.60 -13.09
CA ALA A 155 -5.47 -6.57 -12.38
C ALA A 155 -5.64 -6.76 -10.87
N THR A 156 -4.56 -6.60 -10.10
CA THR A 156 -4.59 -6.74 -8.63
C THR A 156 -3.59 -5.82 -7.93
N THR A 157 -3.95 -5.39 -6.74
CA THR A 157 -3.02 -4.76 -5.79
C THR A 157 -2.37 -5.77 -4.85
N GLU A 158 -2.93 -6.99 -4.73
CA GLU A 158 -2.53 -8.01 -3.78
C GLU A 158 -2.33 -9.37 -4.47
N VAL A 159 -1.19 -9.54 -5.13
CA VAL A 159 -0.88 -10.76 -5.88
C VAL A 159 -0.86 -12.02 -5.00
N GLN A 160 -0.49 -11.88 -3.73
CA GLN A 160 -0.45 -12.97 -2.75
C GLN A 160 -1.83 -13.58 -2.45
N LYS A 161 -2.92 -12.88 -2.77
CA LYS A 161 -4.30 -13.38 -2.63
C LYS A 161 -4.82 -14.06 -3.91
N VAL A 162 -4.10 -13.96 -5.01
CA VAL A 162 -4.48 -14.63 -6.27
C VAL A 162 -3.98 -16.07 -6.25
N PRO A 163 -4.83 -17.06 -6.51
CA PRO A 163 -4.41 -18.47 -6.51
C PRO A 163 -3.28 -18.77 -7.50
N ASP A 164 -2.30 -19.57 -7.09
CA ASP A 164 -1.17 -19.99 -7.92
C ASP A 164 -1.63 -20.70 -9.22
N THR A 165 -2.77 -21.37 -9.17
CA THR A 165 -3.41 -21.99 -10.34
C THR A 165 -3.76 -21.00 -11.44
N ILE A 166 -4.08 -19.75 -11.09
CA ILE A 166 -4.30 -18.65 -12.05
C ILE A 166 -2.95 -18.09 -12.49
N VAL A 167 -2.07 -17.77 -11.53
CA VAL A 167 -0.75 -17.14 -11.79
C VAL A 167 0.08 -17.96 -12.78
N SER A 168 0.03 -19.30 -12.67
CA SER A 168 0.79 -20.21 -13.56
C SER A 168 0.28 -20.26 -15.02
N ARG A 169 -0.90 -19.73 -15.32
CA ARG A 169 -1.54 -19.76 -16.63
C ARG A 169 -1.58 -18.41 -17.35
N VAL A 170 -1.14 -17.35 -16.70
CA VAL A 170 -1.17 -15.99 -17.24
C VAL A 170 0.23 -15.36 -17.22
N GLN A 171 0.48 -14.43 -18.13
CA GLN A 171 1.73 -13.69 -18.13
C GLN A 171 1.65 -12.56 -17.09
N ARG A 172 2.50 -12.62 -16.07
CA ARG A 172 2.58 -11.61 -15.02
C ARG A 172 3.39 -10.40 -15.50
N LEU A 173 2.85 -9.21 -15.27
CA LEU A 173 3.49 -7.92 -15.51
C LEU A 173 3.37 -7.05 -14.25
N ASP A 174 4.52 -6.68 -13.69
CA ASP A 174 4.60 -5.96 -12.42
C ASP A 174 4.70 -4.46 -12.66
N PHE A 175 3.73 -3.69 -12.18
CA PHE A 175 3.69 -2.23 -12.21
C PHE A 175 4.35 -1.69 -10.94
N ARG A 176 5.29 -0.78 -11.09
CA ARG A 176 5.98 -0.14 -9.98
C ARG A 176 5.26 1.14 -9.51
N ARG A 177 5.54 1.55 -8.30
CA ARG A 177 5.22 2.92 -7.86
C ARG A 177 5.97 3.92 -8.74
N LEU A 178 5.31 5.03 -9.03
CA LEU A 178 5.98 6.16 -9.67
C LEU A 178 6.88 6.86 -8.65
N THR A 179 7.99 7.38 -9.12
CA THR A 179 8.85 8.24 -8.32
C THR A 179 8.18 9.61 -8.13
N GLN A 180 8.56 10.31 -7.08
CA GLN A 180 8.06 11.66 -6.84
C GLN A 180 8.34 12.58 -8.03
N VAL A 181 9.52 12.48 -8.66
CA VAL A 181 9.92 13.28 -9.81
C VAL A 181 9.02 13.02 -11.03
N GLU A 182 8.66 11.76 -11.29
CA GLU A 182 7.75 11.41 -12.39
C GLU A 182 6.34 12.00 -12.17
N ILE A 183 5.85 11.95 -10.94
CA ILE A 183 4.53 12.52 -10.59
C ILE A 183 4.60 14.06 -10.66
N GLU A 184 5.64 14.68 -10.11
CA GLU A 184 5.86 16.13 -10.13
C GLU A 184 5.90 16.65 -11.57
N SER A 185 6.65 16.00 -12.46
CA SER A 185 6.72 16.34 -13.87
C SER A 185 5.35 16.27 -14.56
N GLN A 186 4.57 15.24 -14.28
CA GLN A 186 3.23 15.08 -14.86
C GLN A 186 2.24 16.13 -14.33
N LEU A 187 2.23 16.36 -13.01
CA LEU A 187 1.38 17.40 -12.43
C LEU A 187 1.73 18.79 -12.98
N GLN A 188 3.02 19.09 -13.13
CA GLN A 188 3.49 20.35 -13.71
C GLN A 188 2.98 20.51 -15.15
N ALA A 189 3.07 19.47 -15.98
CA ALA A 189 2.53 19.49 -17.34
C ALA A 189 1.00 19.72 -17.37
N ILE A 190 0.25 19.16 -16.41
CA ILE A 190 -1.19 19.39 -16.28
C ILE A 190 -1.45 20.85 -15.88
N VAL A 191 -0.74 21.37 -14.87
CA VAL A 191 -0.86 22.74 -14.37
C VAL A 191 -0.63 23.76 -15.50
N GLU A 192 0.42 23.56 -16.30
CA GLU A 192 0.74 24.43 -17.45
C GLU A 192 -0.34 24.37 -18.54
N ARG A 193 -0.80 23.14 -18.88
CA ARG A 193 -1.80 22.93 -19.92
C ARG A 193 -3.16 23.52 -19.58
N GLU A 194 -3.58 23.36 -18.31
CA GLU A 194 -4.86 23.90 -17.80
C GLU A 194 -4.72 25.36 -17.33
N ARG A 195 -3.51 25.89 -17.24
CA ARG A 195 -3.18 27.23 -16.73
C ARG A 195 -3.68 27.45 -15.30
N PHE A 196 -3.52 26.41 -14.46
CA PHE A 196 -3.87 26.54 -13.05
C PHE A 196 -2.85 27.44 -12.32
N PRO A 197 -3.30 28.31 -11.40
CA PRO A 197 -2.39 29.18 -10.65
C PRO A 197 -1.73 28.42 -9.48
N VAL A 198 -1.04 27.33 -9.75
CA VAL A 198 -0.40 26.42 -8.77
C VAL A 198 1.12 26.57 -8.88
N ASP A 199 1.79 26.85 -7.75
CA ASP A 199 3.24 26.97 -7.74
C ASP A 199 3.97 25.63 -7.68
N ALA A 200 5.27 25.63 -7.96
CA ALA A 200 6.10 24.42 -7.94
C ALA A 200 6.21 23.80 -6.54
N GLY A 201 6.12 24.57 -5.47
CA GLY A 201 6.14 24.08 -4.09
C GLY A 201 4.89 23.28 -3.76
N ALA A 202 3.72 23.76 -4.22
CA ALA A 202 2.44 23.06 -4.10
C ALA A 202 2.46 21.75 -4.93
N VAL A 203 2.92 21.80 -6.19
CA VAL A 203 3.04 20.60 -7.05
C VAL A 203 3.92 19.53 -6.39
N ARG A 204 5.07 19.93 -5.84
CA ARG A 204 5.97 19.03 -5.13
C ARG A 204 5.33 18.38 -3.92
N LEU A 205 4.57 19.15 -3.13
CA LEU A 205 3.84 18.63 -1.95
C LEU A 205 2.76 17.62 -2.37
N LEU A 206 1.99 17.93 -3.42
CA LEU A 206 0.98 17.00 -3.95
C LEU A 206 1.61 15.70 -4.45
N ALA A 207 2.73 15.78 -5.18
CA ALA A 207 3.47 14.61 -5.66
C ALA A 207 3.99 13.74 -4.50
N GLN A 208 4.51 14.37 -3.45
CA GLN A 208 4.95 13.68 -2.23
C GLN A 208 3.78 12.94 -1.55
N ARG A 209 2.63 13.60 -1.42
CA ARG A 209 1.44 13.03 -0.77
C ARG A 209 0.78 11.89 -1.54
N ALA A 210 0.92 11.88 -2.84
CA ALA A 210 0.41 10.81 -3.70
C ALA A 210 1.10 9.45 -3.52
N GLN A 211 2.24 9.37 -2.83
CA GLN A 211 2.96 8.14 -2.47
C GLN A 211 3.17 7.15 -3.63
N GLY A 212 3.39 7.69 -4.83
CA GLY A 212 3.64 6.89 -6.03
C GLY A 212 2.39 6.54 -6.85
N SER A 213 1.22 7.08 -6.50
CA SER A 213 -0.04 6.94 -7.23
C SER A 213 -0.34 8.20 -8.04
N LEU A 214 -0.23 8.13 -9.36
CA LEU A 214 -0.54 9.28 -10.22
C LEU A 214 -2.02 9.68 -10.13
N ARG A 215 -2.91 8.69 -10.08
CA ARG A 215 -4.35 8.96 -9.95
C ARG A 215 -4.68 9.76 -8.70
N ASP A 216 -4.07 9.42 -7.56
CA ASP A 216 -4.31 10.12 -6.30
C ASP A 216 -3.69 11.52 -6.35
N ALA A 217 -2.53 11.72 -7.02
CA ALA A 217 -1.94 13.03 -7.28
C ALA A 217 -2.86 13.95 -8.10
N GLU A 218 -3.44 13.41 -9.17
CA GLU A 218 -4.38 14.13 -10.04
C GLU A 218 -5.69 14.50 -9.29
N VAL A 219 -6.19 13.59 -8.44
CA VAL A 219 -7.37 13.86 -7.60
C VAL A 219 -7.07 14.94 -6.55
N LEU A 220 -5.91 14.89 -5.90
CA LEU A 220 -5.49 15.91 -4.95
C LEU A 220 -5.33 17.29 -5.62
N LEU A 221 -4.71 17.33 -6.82
CA LEU A 221 -4.60 18.58 -7.59
C LEU A 221 -5.98 19.15 -7.91
N ASP A 222 -6.90 18.32 -8.35
CA ASP A 222 -8.27 18.66 -8.69
C ASP A 222 -9.02 19.25 -7.50
N GLN A 223 -8.91 18.61 -6.33
CA GLN A 223 -9.52 19.08 -5.07
C GLN A 223 -8.98 20.45 -4.64
N VAL A 224 -7.65 20.61 -4.70
CA VAL A 224 -6.99 21.84 -4.27
C VAL A 224 -7.36 23.01 -5.21
N VAL A 225 -7.34 22.79 -6.53
CA VAL A 225 -7.73 23.79 -7.52
C VAL A 225 -9.19 24.19 -7.39
N ALA A 226 -10.08 23.22 -7.12
CA ALA A 226 -11.50 23.49 -6.95
C ALA A 226 -11.83 24.25 -5.66
N ALA A 227 -11.03 24.08 -4.61
CA ALA A 227 -11.26 24.70 -3.30
C ALA A 227 -10.52 26.05 -3.12
N ALA A 228 -9.54 26.36 -3.97
CA ALA A 228 -8.72 27.57 -3.84
C ALA A 228 -9.40 28.79 -4.49
N GLU A 229 -9.39 29.92 -3.80
CA GLU A 229 -9.88 31.22 -4.29
C GLU A 229 -8.76 32.06 -4.94
N GLY A 230 -7.80 31.44 -5.60
CA GLY A 230 -6.68 32.19 -6.23
C GLY A 230 -5.42 31.37 -6.40
N ALA A 231 -4.25 32.01 -6.22
CA ALA A 231 -2.95 31.35 -6.37
C ALA A 231 -2.78 30.27 -5.28
N VAL A 232 -2.36 29.09 -5.71
CA VAL A 232 -2.18 27.90 -4.86
C VAL A 232 -0.70 27.72 -4.56
N GLY A 233 -0.28 28.20 -3.41
CA GLY A 233 1.03 27.91 -2.85
C GLY A 233 0.99 26.71 -1.90
N ARG A 234 2.18 26.30 -1.43
CA ARG A 234 2.36 25.19 -0.48
C ARG A 234 1.45 25.32 0.75
N GLU A 235 1.38 26.51 1.34
CA GLU A 235 0.58 26.76 2.56
C GLU A 235 -0.93 26.56 2.33
N VAL A 236 -1.41 26.90 1.13
CA VAL A 236 -2.79 26.69 0.73
C VAL A 236 -3.09 25.20 0.64
N VAL A 237 -2.18 24.41 0.02
CA VAL A 237 -2.30 22.96 -0.06
C VAL A 237 -2.30 22.34 1.34
N GLU A 238 -1.37 22.73 2.21
CA GLU A 238 -1.29 22.24 3.59
C GLU A 238 -2.62 22.48 4.33
N ARG A 239 -3.18 23.67 4.24
CA ARG A 239 -4.45 24.03 4.85
C ARG A 239 -5.64 23.22 4.28
N LEU A 240 -5.76 23.16 2.96
CA LEU A 240 -6.90 22.50 2.31
C LEU A 240 -6.91 20.99 2.51
N LEU A 241 -5.73 20.37 2.62
CA LEU A 241 -5.60 18.93 2.88
C LEU A 241 -5.53 18.60 4.37
N GLY A 242 -5.62 19.61 5.26
CA GLY A 242 -5.50 19.40 6.70
C GLY A 242 -4.14 18.87 7.12
N LEU A 243 -3.08 19.28 6.39
CA LEU A 243 -1.71 18.85 6.66
C LEU A 243 -1.10 19.76 7.73
N THR A 244 -0.27 19.16 8.56
CA THR A 244 0.53 19.90 9.53
C THR A 244 1.86 20.31 8.91
N GLY A 245 2.24 21.56 9.05
CA GLY A 245 3.53 22.06 8.53
C GLY A 245 4.74 21.43 9.24
N ALA A 246 5.86 21.33 8.53
CA ALA A 246 7.11 20.76 9.06
C ALA A 246 7.62 21.46 10.33
N GLU A 247 7.33 22.76 10.46
CA GLU A 247 7.70 23.55 11.64
C GLU A 247 6.99 23.07 12.91
N THR A 248 5.70 22.69 12.82
CA THR A 248 4.95 22.13 13.95
C THR A 248 5.54 20.81 14.44
N TYR A 249 5.92 19.92 13.51
CA TYR A 249 6.57 18.67 13.88
C TYR A 249 7.94 18.89 14.54
N LEU A 250 8.70 19.85 14.03
CA LEU A 250 9.98 20.21 14.63
C LEU A 250 9.80 20.78 16.04
N ALA A 251 8.87 21.73 16.22
CA ALA A 251 8.55 22.29 17.53
C ALA A 251 8.06 21.19 18.50
N LEU A 252 7.26 20.24 18.03
CA LEU A 252 6.80 19.11 18.81
C LEU A 252 7.99 18.24 19.28
N SER A 253 8.92 17.94 18.37
CA SER A 253 10.12 17.16 18.70
C SER A 253 11.05 17.88 19.66
N GLU A 254 11.16 19.20 19.55
CA GLU A 254 11.89 20.05 20.51
C GLU A 254 11.25 19.97 21.92
N ARG A 255 9.91 19.94 22.03
CA ARG A 255 9.22 19.73 23.32
C ARG A 255 9.49 18.35 23.90
N ILE A 256 9.47 17.32 23.06
CA ILE A 256 9.81 15.95 23.48
C ILE A 256 11.25 15.87 23.94
N ALA A 257 12.19 16.48 23.23
CA ALA A 257 13.59 16.57 23.67
C ALA A 257 13.77 17.29 25.01
N ALA A 258 12.97 18.32 25.24
CA ALA A 258 12.95 19.06 26.51
C ALA A 258 12.17 18.34 27.62
N ARG A 259 11.60 17.15 27.37
CA ARG A 259 10.72 16.40 28.29
C ARG A 259 9.46 17.17 28.71
N ASP A 260 8.99 18.05 27.84
CA ASP A 260 7.79 18.85 28.03
C ASP A 260 6.57 18.17 27.40
N ALA A 261 6.08 17.10 28.03
CA ALA A 261 4.87 16.38 27.59
C ALA A 261 3.67 17.32 27.49
N ARG A 262 3.53 18.28 28.44
CA ARG A 262 2.44 19.25 28.41
C ARG A 262 2.51 20.15 27.18
N GLY A 263 3.68 20.69 26.86
CA GLY A 263 3.88 21.53 25.67
C GLY A 263 3.63 20.76 24.37
N ALA A 264 4.03 19.48 24.33
CA ALA A 264 3.75 18.60 23.18
C ALA A 264 2.23 18.40 22.97
N LEU A 265 1.46 18.11 24.03
CA LEU A 265 0.01 17.95 23.96
C LEU A 265 -0.72 19.25 23.55
N VAL A 266 -0.24 20.41 24.04
CA VAL A 266 -0.79 21.71 23.61
C VAL A 266 -0.56 21.96 22.14
N LEU A 267 0.61 21.63 21.59
CA LEU A 267 0.87 21.77 20.14
C LEU A 267 0.00 20.83 19.30
N LEU A 268 -0.24 19.60 19.76
CA LEU A 268 -1.20 18.70 19.11
C LEU A 268 -2.59 19.29 19.07
N ASP A 269 -3.07 19.79 20.23
CA ASP A 269 -4.41 20.39 20.33
C ASP A 269 -4.56 21.60 19.40
N GLN A 270 -3.54 22.46 19.34
CA GLN A 270 -3.49 23.60 18.42
C GLN A 270 -3.55 23.17 16.94
N ALA A 271 -2.78 22.15 16.57
CA ALA A 271 -2.78 21.63 15.20
C ALA A 271 -4.17 21.10 14.81
N LEU A 272 -4.81 20.32 15.70
CA LEU A 272 -6.17 19.81 15.49
C LEU A 272 -7.23 20.92 15.42
N ALA A 273 -7.12 21.94 16.28
CA ALA A 273 -7.99 23.12 16.26
C ALA A 273 -7.84 23.94 14.96
N GLN A 274 -6.69 23.92 14.33
CA GLN A 274 -6.43 24.53 13.02
C GLN A 274 -6.92 23.70 11.83
N GLY A 275 -7.56 22.55 12.09
CA GLY A 275 -8.15 21.69 11.06
C GLY A 275 -7.26 20.53 10.59
N ALA A 276 -6.16 20.24 11.28
CA ALA A 276 -5.37 19.07 10.96
C ALA A 276 -6.17 17.77 11.18
N HIS A 277 -6.15 16.89 10.20
CA HIS A 277 -6.72 15.55 10.35
C HIS A 277 -5.79 14.64 11.13
N LEU A 278 -6.31 13.92 12.12
CA LEU A 278 -5.53 13.09 13.03
C LEU A 278 -4.69 12.01 12.32
N SER A 279 -5.23 11.39 11.27
CA SER A 279 -4.52 10.40 10.45
C SER A 279 -3.37 11.03 9.66
N GLU A 280 -3.60 12.22 9.08
CA GLU A 280 -2.60 12.97 8.33
C GLU A 280 -1.50 13.50 9.26
N PHE A 281 -1.90 14.01 10.43
CA PHE A 281 -0.96 14.42 11.47
C PHE A 281 -0.02 13.27 11.87
N LEU A 282 -0.58 12.09 12.16
CA LEU A 282 0.21 10.90 12.49
C LEU A 282 1.16 10.51 11.36
N GLN A 283 0.68 10.51 10.11
CA GLN A 283 1.49 10.14 8.96
C GLN A 283 2.68 11.09 8.80
N GLY A 284 2.46 12.39 8.88
CA GLY A 284 3.51 13.39 8.83
C GLY A 284 4.48 13.29 10.02
N TRP A 285 3.98 12.90 11.20
CA TRP A 285 4.83 12.70 12.38
C TRP A 285 5.73 11.46 12.26
N ILE A 286 5.22 10.36 11.67
CA ILE A 286 6.04 9.19 11.31
C ILE A 286 7.14 9.58 10.31
N GLU A 287 6.79 10.33 9.27
CA GLU A 287 7.74 10.79 8.25
C GLU A 287 8.81 11.68 8.87
N HIS A 288 8.43 12.61 9.76
CA HIS A 288 9.36 13.48 10.47
C HIS A 288 10.37 12.70 11.32
N TRP A 289 9.93 11.74 12.15
CA TRP A 289 10.83 10.91 12.98
C TRP A 289 11.74 10.01 12.14
N ARG A 290 11.21 9.48 11.04
CA ARG A 290 12.02 8.75 10.05
C ARG A 290 13.11 9.62 9.46
N ASP A 291 12.79 10.85 9.09
CA ASP A 291 13.74 11.79 8.49
C ASP A 291 14.81 12.20 9.50
N LEU A 292 14.48 12.43 10.79
CA LEU A 292 15.44 12.66 11.86
C LEU A 292 16.38 11.46 12.04
N LEU A 293 15.85 10.24 12.03
CA LEU A 293 16.66 9.01 12.12
C LEU A 293 17.59 8.87 10.90
N LEU A 294 17.11 9.11 9.70
CA LEU A 294 17.93 9.06 8.50
C LEU A 294 18.99 10.15 8.49
N ALA A 295 18.68 11.36 8.96
CA ALA A 295 19.66 12.44 9.11
C ALA A 295 20.79 12.09 10.08
N ALA A 296 20.50 11.32 11.14
CA ALA A 296 21.52 10.84 12.08
C ALA A 296 22.37 9.68 11.53
N VAL A 297 21.88 8.93 10.52
CA VAL A 297 22.59 7.80 9.91
C VAL A 297 23.33 8.23 8.65
N SER A 298 22.65 8.90 7.75
CA SER A 298 23.17 9.41 6.47
C SER A 298 22.36 10.66 6.06
N PRO A 299 22.94 11.86 6.20
CA PRO A 299 22.25 13.10 5.86
C PRO A 299 21.74 13.18 4.43
N GLU A 300 22.39 12.47 3.51
CA GLU A 300 22.05 12.42 2.08
C GLU A 300 20.72 11.70 1.81
N LEU A 301 20.32 10.81 2.70
CA LEU A 301 19.08 10.01 2.57
C LEU A 301 17.88 10.64 3.28
N SER A 302 18.08 11.73 4.03
CA SER A 302 16.98 12.35 4.76
C SER A 302 16.12 13.21 3.83
N GLY A 303 14.78 13.16 4.02
CA GLY A 303 13.82 14.03 3.33
C GLY A 303 13.94 15.52 3.72
N LEU A 304 14.79 15.84 4.69
CA LEU A 304 15.07 17.22 5.17
C LEU A 304 15.62 18.15 4.08
N THR A 305 16.16 17.61 3.00
CA THR A 305 16.64 18.39 1.85
C THR A 305 15.50 19.11 1.10
N THR A 306 14.25 18.71 1.32
CA THR A 306 13.07 19.34 0.70
C THR A 306 12.43 20.43 1.58
N THR A 307 12.86 20.54 2.83
CA THR A 307 12.46 21.55 3.80
C THR A 307 13.42 22.74 3.67
N GLY A 308 12.96 23.97 3.83
CA GLY A 308 13.83 25.16 3.71
C GLY A 308 15.11 25.03 4.57
N ASP A 309 16.21 25.64 4.13
CA ASP A 309 17.56 25.44 4.71
C ASP A 309 17.62 25.63 6.22
N GLU A 310 16.86 26.59 6.77
CA GLU A 310 16.82 26.88 8.21
C GLU A 310 16.17 25.74 9.02
N LEU A 311 15.00 25.26 8.56
CA LEU A 311 14.29 24.14 9.21
C LEU A 311 15.13 22.86 9.13
N ALA A 312 15.79 22.62 8.00
CA ALA A 312 16.69 21.48 7.83
C ALA A 312 17.90 21.56 8.77
N ALA A 313 18.46 22.75 9.00
CA ALA A 313 19.54 22.94 9.95
C ALA A 313 19.10 22.65 11.39
N ARG A 314 17.95 23.18 11.83
CA ARG A 314 17.36 22.92 13.14
C ARG A 314 17.08 21.42 13.36
N ALA A 315 16.50 20.77 12.35
CA ALA A 315 16.21 19.33 12.40
C ALA A 315 17.49 18.48 12.53
N ARG A 316 18.57 18.83 11.82
CA ARG A 316 19.88 18.15 11.96
C ARG A 316 20.47 18.36 13.35
N THR A 317 20.40 19.57 13.91
CA THR A 317 20.85 19.85 15.27
C THR A 317 20.08 19.01 16.28
N LEU A 318 18.76 18.93 16.13
CA LEU A 318 17.91 18.13 16.97
C LEU A 318 18.21 16.63 16.84
N ALA A 319 18.39 16.11 15.61
CA ALA A 319 18.78 14.72 15.37
C ALA A 319 20.13 14.37 16.05
N GLY A 320 21.07 15.31 16.08
CA GLY A 320 22.35 15.15 16.77
C GLY A 320 22.28 15.12 18.30
N SER A 321 21.16 15.57 18.89
CA SER A 321 20.95 15.55 20.34
C SER A 321 20.55 14.17 20.91
N TRP A 322 20.12 13.26 20.03
CA TRP A 322 19.74 11.89 20.40
C TRP A 322 20.68 10.84 19.83
N SER A 323 20.81 9.71 20.54
CA SER A 323 21.45 8.54 19.96
C SER A 323 20.57 7.93 18.84
N ARG A 324 21.21 7.24 17.89
CA ARG A 324 20.46 6.51 16.85
C ARG A 324 19.48 5.49 17.42
N ALA A 325 19.84 4.89 18.56
CA ALA A 325 18.98 3.94 19.26
C ALA A 325 17.75 4.63 19.85
N ASP A 326 17.91 5.84 20.43
CA ASP A 326 16.79 6.62 20.95
C ASP A 326 15.84 7.05 19.83
N LEU A 327 16.37 7.56 18.70
CA LEU A 327 15.56 7.91 17.52
C LEU A 327 14.77 6.71 16.98
N ALA A 328 15.40 5.53 16.93
CA ALA A 328 14.71 4.31 16.49
C ALA A 328 13.59 3.90 17.47
N ARG A 329 13.80 4.06 18.79
CA ARG A 329 12.77 3.81 19.81
C ARG A 329 11.61 4.79 19.69
N LEU A 330 11.89 6.09 19.53
CA LEU A 330 10.89 7.14 19.34
C LEU A 330 10.03 6.87 18.11
N LEU A 331 10.65 6.55 16.97
CA LEU A 331 9.94 6.13 15.77
C LEU A 331 9.10 4.87 16.02
N GLY A 332 9.62 3.91 16.77
CA GLY A 332 8.91 2.69 17.18
C GLY A 332 7.62 2.98 17.93
N ILE A 333 7.63 3.90 18.89
CA ILE A 333 6.44 4.32 19.66
C ILE A 333 5.39 4.91 18.73
N VAL A 334 5.76 5.82 17.83
CA VAL A 334 4.81 6.43 16.87
C VAL A 334 4.20 5.39 15.94
N LEU A 335 4.99 4.42 15.46
CA LEU A 335 4.50 3.33 14.61
C LEU A 335 3.52 2.40 15.36
N VAL A 336 3.76 2.15 16.65
CA VAL A 336 2.82 1.40 17.50
C VAL A 336 1.51 2.17 17.65
N ALA A 337 1.60 3.45 18.05
CA ALA A 337 0.43 4.32 18.15
C ALA A 337 -0.41 4.32 16.87
N GLY A 338 0.23 4.40 15.71
CA GLY A 338 -0.46 4.37 14.41
C GLY A 338 -1.15 3.05 14.09
N ARG A 339 -0.68 1.93 14.60
CA ARG A 339 -1.38 0.64 14.47
C ARG A 339 -2.60 0.55 15.37
N GLU A 340 -2.47 1.03 16.60
CA GLU A 340 -3.54 1.00 17.59
C GLU A 340 -4.66 2.00 17.25
N MET A 341 -4.31 3.20 16.76
CA MET A 341 -5.29 4.18 16.29
C MET A 341 -6.26 3.64 15.25
N ARG A 342 -5.78 2.76 14.35
CA ARG A 342 -6.63 2.16 13.28
C ARG A 342 -7.66 1.15 13.80
N LYS A 343 -7.48 0.64 15.01
CA LYS A 343 -8.33 -0.38 15.62
C LYS A 343 -9.21 0.15 16.74
N SER A 344 -8.95 1.38 17.18
CA SER A 344 -9.56 1.96 18.39
C SER A 344 -10.68 2.93 18.04
N GLU A 345 -11.71 2.96 18.88
CA GLU A 345 -12.74 3.99 18.86
C GLU A 345 -12.23 5.35 19.39
N PHE A 346 -11.08 5.36 20.06
CA PHE A 346 -10.45 6.55 20.64
C PHE A 346 -9.06 6.82 20.05
N PRO A 347 -8.95 7.06 18.73
CA PRO A 347 -7.65 7.18 18.06
C PRO A 347 -6.79 8.32 18.62
N ARG A 348 -7.38 9.44 19.04
CA ARG A 348 -6.68 10.59 19.62
C ARG A 348 -5.91 10.20 20.89
N VAL A 349 -6.50 9.40 21.77
CA VAL A 349 -5.89 8.98 23.03
C VAL A 349 -4.57 8.21 22.82
N HIS A 350 -4.51 7.36 21.80
CA HIS A 350 -3.28 6.64 21.46
C HIS A 350 -2.14 7.57 21.05
N LEU A 351 -2.47 8.66 20.34
CA LEU A 351 -1.48 9.64 19.94
C LEU A 351 -1.00 10.47 21.14
N GLU A 352 -1.90 10.88 22.02
CA GLU A 352 -1.57 11.59 23.27
C GLU A 352 -0.69 10.74 24.19
N LEU A 353 -1.03 9.46 24.36
CA LEU A 353 -0.22 8.52 25.15
C LEU A 353 1.20 8.36 24.55
N ALA A 354 1.31 8.24 23.23
CA ALA A 354 2.60 8.14 22.56
C ALA A 354 3.47 9.39 22.81
N MET A 355 2.86 10.59 22.80
CA MET A 355 3.60 11.84 23.09
C MET A 355 4.12 11.89 24.52
N VAL A 356 3.31 11.46 25.50
CA VAL A 356 3.73 11.38 26.90
C VAL A 356 4.85 10.35 27.05
N GLU A 357 4.69 9.15 26.48
CA GLU A 357 5.70 8.09 26.53
C GLU A 357 7.03 8.56 25.92
N MET A 358 6.98 9.25 24.77
CA MET A 358 8.17 9.78 24.12
C MET A 358 8.86 10.87 24.94
N ALA A 359 8.12 11.75 25.59
CA ALA A 359 8.68 12.80 26.45
C ALA A 359 9.31 12.24 27.75
N GLU A 360 8.77 11.13 28.25
CA GLU A 360 9.26 10.47 29.45
C GLU A 360 10.33 9.39 29.18
N LEU A 361 10.63 9.12 27.91
CA LEU A 361 11.57 8.08 27.52
C LEU A 361 12.97 8.30 28.12
N PRO A 362 13.52 7.35 28.90
CA PRO A 362 14.90 7.42 29.32
C PRO A 362 15.85 7.29 28.13
N THR A 363 16.70 8.29 27.93
CA THR A 363 17.69 8.29 26.85
C THR A 363 18.96 7.51 27.25
N ALA A 364 19.76 7.13 26.26
CA ALA A 364 21.07 6.50 26.50
C ALA A 364 21.98 7.38 27.37
N ALA A 365 21.88 8.71 27.21
CA ALA A 365 22.62 9.66 28.05
C ALA A 365 22.17 9.66 29.53
N ASP A 366 20.86 9.40 29.79
CA ASP A 366 20.37 9.27 31.17
C ASP A 366 20.89 8.02 31.82
N LEU A 367 20.92 6.90 31.12
CA LEU A 367 21.50 5.65 31.62
C LEU A 367 22.99 5.80 31.91
N GLY A 368 23.73 6.50 31.02
CA GLY A 368 25.16 6.83 31.28
C GLY A 368 25.33 7.61 32.57
N ARG A 369 24.54 8.69 32.74
CA ARG A 369 24.59 9.49 33.99
C ARG A 369 24.22 8.70 35.25
N LEU A 370 23.29 7.76 35.14
CA LEU A 370 22.94 6.87 36.25
C LEU A 370 24.06 5.90 36.56
N LEU A 371 24.72 5.34 35.56
CA LEU A 371 25.91 4.49 35.76
C LEU A 371 27.06 5.25 36.41
N ASP A 372 27.40 6.44 35.92
CA ASP A 372 28.42 7.30 36.49
C ASP A 372 28.13 7.63 37.97
N ARG A 373 26.85 7.86 38.32
CA ARG A 373 26.44 8.09 39.71
C ARG A 373 26.56 6.84 40.58
N LEU A 374 26.22 5.65 40.02
CA LEU A 374 26.42 4.38 40.76
C LEU A 374 27.88 4.09 41.00
N ASP A 375 28.76 4.33 40.03
CA ASP A 375 30.19 4.19 40.14
C ASP A 375 30.75 5.16 41.18
N ALA A 376 30.28 6.42 41.20
CA ALA A 376 30.67 7.43 42.20
C ALA A 376 30.21 7.08 43.63
N LEU A 377 29.13 6.31 43.79
CA LEU A 377 28.65 5.81 45.08
C LEU A 377 29.37 4.56 45.55
N GLY A 378 30.34 4.03 44.78
CA GLY A 378 31.16 2.88 45.16
C GLY A 378 30.36 1.57 45.31
N VAL A 379 29.23 1.44 44.68
CA VAL A 379 28.45 0.19 44.68
C VAL A 379 29.15 -0.79 43.74
N PRO A 380 29.82 -1.85 44.24
CA PRO A 380 30.46 -2.82 43.37
C PRO A 380 29.40 -3.50 42.53
N PRO A 381 29.68 -3.79 41.24
CA PRO A 381 28.75 -4.53 40.42
C PRO A 381 28.41 -5.86 41.09
N SER A 382 27.15 -6.09 41.44
CA SER A 382 26.73 -7.34 42.04
C SER A 382 26.99 -8.48 41.06
N SER A 383 28.05 -9.22 41.30
CA SER A 383 28.43 -10.41 40.56
C SER A 383 27.49 -11.58 40.93
N THR A 384 26.25 -11.50 40.54
CA THR A 384 25.37 -12.66 40.52
C THR A 384 25.21 -13.15 39.08
N ALA A 385 26.33 -13.48 38.44
CA ALA A 385 26.31 -14.47 37.39
C ALA A 385 26.35 -15.84 38.07
N PRO A 386 25.41 -16.74 37.82
CA PRO A 386 25.54 -18.12 38.31
C PRO A 386 26.78 -18.71 37.64
N SER A 387 27.81 -18.98 38.46
CA SER A 387 29.00 -19.73 38.05
C SER A 387 28.59 -21.11 37.58
N ARG A 388 28.53 -21.32 36.28
CA ARG A 388 28.56 -22.66 35.71
C ARG A 388 29.95 -23.24 36.02
N GLY A 389 29.99 -24.10 37.06
CA GLY A 389 31.19 -24.89 37.37
C GLY A 389 31.60 -25.74 36.14
N PRO A 390 32.90 -25.96 35.93
CA PRO A 390 33.36 -26.81 34.85
C PRO A 390 33.00 -28.25 35.15
N THR A 391 32.06 -28.80 34.41
CA THR A 391 31.83 -30.26 34.37
C THR A 391 33.04 -30.90 33.68
N GLY A 392 33.82 -31.63 34.51
CA GLY A 392 34.98 -32.38 34.08
C GLY A 392 34.58 -33.44 33.06
N VAL A 393 35.25 -33.41 31.93
CA VAL A 393 35.21 -34.46 30.92
C VAL A 393 36.09 -35.59 31.44
N GLY A 394 35.43 -36.62 31.98
CA GLY A 394 36.08 -37.93 32.23
C GLY A 394 35.99 -38.81 30.95
N THR A 395 37.13 -39.13 30.45
CA THR A 395 37.33 -40.13 29.41
C THR A 395 36.96 -41.55 29.93
N PRO A 396 36.16 -42.36 29.23
CA PRO A 396 36.03 -43.78 29.54
C PRO A 396 36.97 -44.57 28.69
N GLY A 397 37.80 -45.36 29.38
CA GLY A 397 38.61 -46.45 28.80
C GLY A 397 37.75 -47.64 28.34
N ALA A 398 38.27 -48.31 27.34
CA ALA A 398 37.73 -49.50 26.72
C ALA A 398 37.67 -50.70 27.65
N ALA A 399 36.56 -51.45 27.60
CA ALA A 399 36.53 -52.88 27.91
C ALA A 399 35.40 -53.57 27.10
N ARG A 400 35.85 -54.63 26.41
CA ARG A 400 35.07 -55.60 25.65
C ARG A 400 34.23 -56.52 26.56
N ALA A 401 33.07 -57.01 26.10
CA ALA A 401 32.62 -58.40 26.01
C ALA A 401 31.11 -58.43 25.66
N GLU A 402 30.82 -58.97 24.50
CA GLU A 402 30.12 -60.20 24.15
C GLU A 402 28.81 -60.52 24.90
N GLY A 403 27.76 -60.77 24.13
CA GLY A 403 26.80 -61.79 24.47
C GLY A 403 25.32 -61.45 24.28
N GLY A 404 24.73 -61.87 23.19
CA GLY A 404 23.54 -62.72 23.19
C GLY A 404 22.14 -62.14 23.33
N GLY A 405 21.42 -62.20 22.24
CA GLY A 405 20.19 -62.98 22.28
C GLY A 405 18.82 -62.27 22.32
N THR A 406 18.13 -62.38 21.21
CA THR A 406 16.74 -62.74 21.00
C THR A 406 15.60 -61.78 21.30
N ARG A 407 14.95 -61.40 20.19
CA ARG A 407 13.50 -61.57 19.84
C ARG A 407 12.39 -60.97 20.70
N ALA A 408 11.58 -60.22 20.01
CA ALA A 408 10.11 -60.29 19.88
C ALA A 408 9.24 -59.50 20.89
N GLY A 409 8.28 -58.77 20.34
CA GLY A 409 7.06 -58.43 21.07
C GLY A 409 6.42 -57.10 20.69
N ASN A 410 5.81 -57.11 19.54
CA ASN A 410 4.66 -56.32 19.13
C ASN A 410 3.63 -56.21 20.27
N ARG A 411 3.11 -54.99 20.56
CA ARG A 411 1.71 -54.73 20.89
C ARG A 411 1.44 -53.24 21.12
N ASN A 412 0.57 -52.76 20.29
CA ASN A 412 -0.19 -51.53 20.43
C ASN A 412 -1.26 -51.74 21.53
N PRO A 413 -1.67 -50.74 22.30
CA PRO A 413 -3.06 -50.58 22.62
C PRO A 413 -3.63 -49.18 22.31
N GLU A 414 -4.69 -49.25 21.60
CA GLU A 414 -5.95 -48.51 21.54
C GLU A 414 -6.22 -47.42 22.58
N ALA A 415 -6.68 -46.33 22.02
CA ALA A 415 -7.89 -45.55 22.31
C ALA A 415 -8.34 -45.33 23.77
N ALA A 416 -8.32 -44.08 24.20
CA ALA A 416 -9.25 -43.57 25.19
C ALA A 416 -9.81 -42.21 24.72
N GLY A 417 -11.14 -42.16 24.63
CA GLY A 417 -11.96 -41.12 24.10
C GLY A 417 -11.98 -39.84 24.95
N ILE A 418 -12.15 -38.73 24.28
CA ILE A 418 -12.54 -37.47 24.88
C ILE A 418 -13.93 -37.11 24.36
N SER A 419 -14.86 -37.05 25.30
CA SER A 419 -16.28 -36.73 25.19
C SER A 419 -16.54 -35.33 24.64
N ARG A 420 -17.51 -35.22 23.72
CA ARG A 420 -18.16 -34.01 23.25
C ARG A 420 -19.03 -33.38 24.35
N PRO A 421 -19.08 -32.03 24.48
CA PRO A 421 -20.13 -31.38 25.27
C PRO A 421 -21.43 -31.24 24.47
N PRO A 422 -22.59 -31.11 25.16
CA PRO A 422 -23.92 -31.23 24.56
C PRO A 422 -24.34 -29.97 23.76
N GLU A 423 -25.07 -30.26 22.71
CA GLU A 423 -25.79 -29.37 21.80
C GLU A 423 -26.84 -28.55 22.56
N ARG A 424 -26.76 -27.23 22.55
CA ARG A 424 -27.80 -26.34 23.05
C ARG A 424 -28.89 -26.14 21.99
N ALA A 425 -30.11 -26.34 22.41
CA ALA A 425 -31.33 -26.18 21.66
C ALA A 425 -31.47 -24.81 20.97
N ARG A 426 -31.93 -24.85 19.73
CA ARG A 426 -32.39 -23.69 18.94
C ARG A 426 -33.64 -23.10 19.62
N ALA A 427 -33.58 -21.80 19.91
CA ALA A 427 -34.75 -20.98 20.19
C ALA A 427 -35.36 -20.53 18.86
N GLU A 428 -36.65 -20.67 18.74
CA GLU A 428 -37.49 -20.27 17.61
C GLU A 428 -37.56 -18.74 17.54
N GLU A 429 -37.27 -18.17 16.34
CA GLU A 429 -37.55 -16.77 16.02
C GLU A 429 -39.03 -16.54 15.73
N PRO A 430 -39.63 -15.46 16.18
CA PRO A 430 -41.03 -15.16 15.89
C PRO A 430 -41.18 -14.54 14.50
N THR A 431 -42.13 -15.05 13.74
CA THR A 431 -42.61 -14.59 12.42
C THR A 431 -43.19 -13.17 12.49
N PRO A 432 -42.84 -12.24 11.55
CA PRO A 432 -43.50 -10.94 11.51
C PRO A 432 -44.92 -10.99 10.91
N PRO A 433 -45.83 -10.08 11.30
CA PRO A 433 -47.21 -10.09 10.84
C PRO A 433 -47.35 -9.58 9.38
N ARG A 434 -48.28 -10.22 8.70
CA ARG A 434 -48.75 -9.98 7.34
C ARG A 434 -49.41 -8.59 7.23
N ALA A 435 -48.91 -7.72 6.36
CA ALA A 435 -49.57 -6.47 6.04
C ALA A 435 -50.78 -6.71 5.13
N GLU A 436 -51.95 -6.30 5.57
CA GLU A 436 -53.18 -6.19 4.79
C GLU A 436 -53.10 -4.99 3.83
N ARG A 437 -53.56 -5.24 2.61
CA ARG A 437 -53.75 -4.22 1.57
C ARG A 437 -55.02 -3.45 1.82
N HIS A 438 -54.93 -2.15 1.71
CA HIS A 438 -56.00 -1.28 1.20
C HIS A 438 -55.40 -0.28 0.23
#